data_9c9dd7c5285842ba3b596fa4a08a336e
#
_entry.id   9c9dd7c5285842ba3b596fa4a08a336e
#
_cell.length_a   1.000
_cell.length_b   1.000
_cell.length_c   1.000
_cell.angle_alpha   90.00
_cell.angle_beta   90.00
_cell.angle_gamma   90.00
#
_symmetry.space_group_name_H-M   'P 1'
#
loop_
_entity.id
_entity.type
_entity.pdbx_description
1 polymer ?
#
loop_
_entity_poly.entity_id
_entity_poly.type
_entity_poly.pdbx_seq_one_letter_code
_entity_poly.pdbx_strand_id
1 'polypeptide(L)'
;MSQPMIELRVLDERIHDWGLPRYHTEMSAGIDLYACISEPMQIEPQAPAVLIPSGIALLMNDPHMVGFLLARSGLGHKKGLILGQSVGTIDADYTNEIFISAWLRNPPGSDPLVINPGDRIAQLVFVPILRPTFEIVSEFSSVTGRGLGDLGRPASESFCRRRLPAALSGGCDREFEDDLGLLARPKWV
;
A
#
# COMPACT_ATOMS: atom_id res chain seq x y z
N MET A 1 -13.92 22.31 -16.02
CA MET A 1 -12.49 21.96 -15.84
C MET A 1 -12.16 20.91 -16.87
N SER A 2 -11.06 21.07 -17.62
CA SER A 2 -10.58 20.02 -18.54
C SER A 2 -10.18 18.78 -17.72
N GLN A 3 -10.50 17.60 -18.24
CA GLN A 3 -10.01 16.36 -17.61
C GLN A 3 -8.48 16.31 -17.72
N PRO A 4 -7.77 15.88 -16.65
CA PRO A 4 -6.34 15.70 -16.72
C PRO A 4 -5.99 14.63 -17.78
N MET A 5 -4.93 14.85 -18.53
CA MET A 5 -4.43 13.91 -19.52
C MET A 5 -3.24 13.14 -18.91
N ILE A 6 -3.27 11.82 -19.00
CA ILE A 6 -2.22 10.91 -18.50
C ILE A 6 -1.65 10.18 -19.72
N GLU A 7 -0.32 10.16 -19.82
CA GLU A 7 0.32 9.36 -20.86
C GLU A 7 0.32 7.89 -20.46
N LEU A 8 -0.12 7.02 -21.38
CA LEU A 8 -0.14 5.58 -21.18
C LEU A 8 0.79 4.93 -22.21
N ARG A 9 1.70 4.11 -21.72
CA ARG A 9 2.58 3.30 -22.55
C ARG A 9 2.18 1.84 -22.44
N VAL A 10 1.88 1.21 -23.57
CA VAL A 10 1.66 -0.24 -23.66
C VAL A 10 3.03 -0.90 -23.78
N LEU A 11 3.30 -1.85 -22.89
CA LEU A 11 4.56 -2.60 -22.81
C LEU A 11 4.43 -4.02 -23.37
N ASP A 12 3.19 -4.52 -23.46
CA ASP A 12 2.89 -5.84 -24.00
C ASP A 12 1.73 -5.74 -25.00
N GLU A 13 1.95 -6.18 -26.24
CA GLU A 13 0.99 -6.08 -27.35
C GLU A 13 -0.34 -6.81 -27.06
N ARG A 14 -0.35 -7.83 -26.20
CA ARG A 14 -1.58 -8.54 -25.79
C ARG A 14 -2.61 -7.65 -25.13
N ILE A 15 -2.19 -6.50 -24.56
CA ILE A 15 -3.11 -5.49 -24.01
C ILE A 15 -4.08 -4.97 -25.07
N HIS A 16 -3.66 -4.90 -26.34
CA HIS A 16 -4.56 -4.48 -27.42
C HIS A 16 -5.68 -5.50 -27.67
N ASP A 17 -5.39 -6.80 -27.53
CA ASP A 17 -6.39 -7.88 -27.69
C ASP A 17 -7.38 -7.92 -26.52
N TRP A 18 -6.91 -7.67 -25.27
CA TRP A 18 -7.76 -7.63 -24.08
C TRP A 18 -8.51 -6.31 -23.93
N GLY A 19 -8.06 -5.28 -24.61
CA GLY A 19 -8.55 -3.90 -24.59
C GLY A 19 -7.73 -3.00 -23.68
N LEU A 20 -7.45 -1.80 -24.16
CA LEU A 20 -6.74 -0.78 -23.38
C LEU A 20 -7.47 -0.48 -22.06
N PRO A 21 -6.75 -0.15 -20.98
CA PRO A 21 -7.35 0.30 -19.74
C PRO A 21 -8.33 1.45 -19.97
N ARG A 22 -9.56 1.28 -19.53
CA ARG A 22 -10.65 2.26 -19.71
C ARG A 22 -11.67 2.19 -18.61
N TYR A 23 -12.43 3.27 -18.44
CA TYR A 23 -13.62 3.26 -17.62
C TYR A 23 -14.72 2.44 -18.33
N HIS A 24 -15.28 1.44 -17.65
CA HIS A 24 -16.29 0.55 -18.24
C HIS A 24 -17.67 1.20 -18.37
N THR A 25 -17.97 2.17 -17.52
CA THR A 25 -19.17 3.00 -17.57
C THR A 25 -18.78 4.46 -17.37
N GLU A 26 -19.67 5.37 -17.74
CA GLU A 26 -19.46 6.82 -17.53
C GLU A 26 -19.22 7.18 -16.05
N MET A 27 -19.79 6.39 -15.13
CA MET A 27 -19.69 6.62 -13.67
C MET A 27 -18.65 5.73 -12.99
N SER A 28 -17.85 4.96 -13.74
CA SER A 28 -16.78 4.14 -13.14
C SER A 28 -15.72 5.03 -12.53
N ALA A 29 -15.29 4.71 -11.29
CA ALA A 29 -14.24 5.45 -10.59
C ALA A 29 -12.83 4.96 -10.93
N GLY A 30 -12.68 3.71 -11.39
CA GLY A 30 -11.39 3.09 -11.69
C GLY A 30 -11.35 2.41 -13.04
N ILE A 31 -10.13 2.18 -13.52
CA ILE A 31 -9.83 1.38 -14.70
C ILE A 31 -9.30 0.01 -14.26
N ASP A 32 -9.73 -1.07 -14.92
CA ASP A 32 -9.24 -2.41 -14.61
C ASP A 32 -7.82 -2.62 -15.17
N LEU A 33 -7.00 -3.36 -14.43
CA LEU A 33 -5.68 -3.83 -14.84
C LEU A 33 -5.69 -5.35 -15.02
N TYR A 34 -5.01 -5.79 -16.06
CA TYR A 34 -4.93 -7.19 -16.45
C TYR A 34 -3.72 -7.90 -15.84
N ALA A 35 -3.82 -9.22 -15.68
CA ALA A 35 -2.68 -10.09 -15.44
C ALA A 35 -1.94 -10.32 -16.76
N CYS A 36 -0.86 -9.60 -16.98
CA CYS A 36 -0.06 -9.68 -18.21
C CYS A 36 0.99 -10.79 -18.12
N ILE A 37 0.53 -12.02 -17.91
CA ILE A 37 1.32 -13.24 -17.84
C ILE A 37 1.13 -14.08 -19.11
N SER A 38 2.07 -14.97 -19.42
CA SER A 38 1.99 -15.83 -20.62
C SER A 38 1.25 -17.14 -20.35
N GLU A 39 1.32 -17.64 -19.13
CA GLU A 39 0.71 -18.93 -18.73
C GLU A 39 -0.13 -18.74 -17.48
N PRO A 40 -1.14 -19.58 -17.24
CA PRO A 40 -1.90 -19.55 -16.00
C PRO A 40 -1.00 -19.71 -14.78
N MET A 41 -1.26 -18.90 -13.74
CA MET A 41 -0.52 -18.90 -12.48
C MET A 41 -1.42 -19.31 -11.32
N GLN A 42 -0.95 -20.18 -10.46
CA GLN A 42 -1.63 -20.50 -9.20
C GLN A 42 -1.11 -19.63 -8.06
N ILE A 43 -2.02 -19.08 -7.28
CA ILE A 43 -1.71 -18.33 -6.05
C ILE A 43 -2.22 -19.16 -4.87
N GLU A 44 -1.28 -19.63 -4.05
CA GLU A 44 -1.58 -20.43 -2.87
C GLU A 44 -2.11 -19.54 -1.73
N PRO A 45 -3.08 -20.03 -0.93
CA PRO A 45 -3.58 -19.32 0.24
C PRO A 45 -2.47 -19.03 1.26
N GLN A 46 -2.38 -17.78 1.71
CA GLN A 46 -1.42 -17.30 2.72
C GLN A 46 0.06 -17.43 2.31
N ALA A 47 0.37 -17.78 1.07
CA ALA A 47 1.74 -17.73 0.54
C ALA A 47 2.20 -16.25 0.43
N PRO A 48 3.50 -16.00 0.29
CA PRO A 48 4.00 -14.66 0.00
C PRO A 48 3.31 -14.07 -1.24
N ALA A 49 3.07 -12.75 -1.22
CA ALA A 49 2.47 -12.05 -2.36
C ALA A 49 3.35 -12.17 -3.61
N VAL A 50 2.71 -12.29 -4.78
CA VAL A 50 3.36 -12.45 -6.07
C VAL A 50 3.21 -11.17 -6.87
N LEU A 51 4.28 -10.71 -7.51
CA LEU A 51 4.22 -9.56 -8.42
C LEU A 51 3.77 -10.03 -9.81
N ILE A 52 2.63 -9.54 -10.25
CA ILE A 52 2.07 -9.83 -11.58
C ILE A 52 2.19 -8.57 -12.43
N PRO A 53 2.85 -8.62 -13.60
CA PRO A 53 2.95 -7.47 -14.49
C PRO A 53 1.57 -7.10 -15.04
N SER A 54 1.33 -5.78 -15.24
CA SER A 54 0.09 -5.29 -15.85
C SER A 54 0.20 -5.03 -17.34
N GLY A 55 1.41 -5.05 -17.89
CA GLY A 55 1.70 -4.77 -19.31
C GLY A 55 1.62 -3.29 -19.69
N ILE A 56 1.49 -2.38 -18.71
CA ILE A 56 1.42 -0.94 -18.95
C ILE A 56 2.30 -0.14 -18.00
N ALA A 57 2.67 1.06 -18.46
CA ALA A 57 3.26 2.11 -17.65
C ALA A 57 2.50 3.43 -17.87
N LEU A 58 2.56 4.32 -16.87
CA LEU A 58 1.86 5.61 -16.90
C LEU A 58 2.82 6.74 -16.55
N LEU A 59 2.53 7.93 -17.11
CA LEU A 59 3.12 9.19 -16.67
C LEU A 59 1.97 10.17 -16.40
N MET A 60 1.72 10.46 -15.12
CA MET A 60 0.69 11.43 -14.73
C MET A 60 1.19 12.87 -14.83
N ASN A 61 2.47 13.09 -14.51
CA ASN A 61 3.17 14.38 -14.61
C ASN A 61 2.46 15.55 -13.89
N ASP A 62 1.67 15.23 -12.86
CA ASP A 62 0.96 16.21 -12.02
C ASP A 62 1.24 15.90 -10.54
N PRO A 63 1.98 16.76 -9.82
CA PRO A 63 2.33 16.51 -8.43
C PRO A 63 1.13 16.54 -7.47
N HIS A 64 -0.05 16.93 -7.95
CA HIS A 64 -1.30 16.92 -7.17
C HIS A 64 -2.18 15.70 -7.45
N MET A 65 -1.64 14.69 -8.13
CA MET A 65 -2.34 13.46 -8.47
C MET A 65 -1.55 12.23 -8.00
N VAL A 66 -2.28 11.21 -7.57
CA VAL A 66 -1.75 9.87 -7.25
C VAL A 66 -2.63 8.81 -7.90
N GLY A 67 -2.03 7.73 -8.36
CA GLY A 67 -2.74 6.53 -8.74
C GLY A 67 -2.81 5.55 -7.55
N PHE A 68 -4.03 5.14 -7.14
CA PHE A 68 -4.20 4.07 -6.17
C PHE A 68 -4.53 2.76 -6.89
N LEU A 69 -3.63 1.78 -6.72
CA LEU A 69 -3.87 0.41 -7.14
C LEU A 69 -4.64 -0.31 -6.03
N LEU A 70 -5.82 -0.82 -6.38
CA LEU A 70 -6.77 -1.41 -5.45
C LEU A 70 -7.18 -2.81 -5.91
N ALA A 71 -7.53 -3.67 -4.95
CA ALA A 71 -8.18 -4.93 -5.27
C ALA A 71 -9.55 -4.70 -5.91
N ARG A 72 -9.96 -5.58 -6.84
CA ARG A 72 -11.32 -5.57 -7.36
C ARG A 72 -12.28 -6.20 -6.35
N SER A 73 -13.38 -5.52 -6.06
CA SER A 73 -14.35 -5.95 -5.05
C SER A 73 -14.86 -7.38 -5.24
N GLY A 74 -15.15 -7.77 -6.47
CA GLY A 74 -15.63 -9.13 -6.78
C GLY A 74 -14.60 -10.22 -6.51
N LEU A 75 -13.34 -10.01 -6.90
CA LEU A 75 -12.25 -10.95 -6.62
C LEU A 75 -11.88 -10.96 -5.15
N GLY A 76 -11.76 -9.78 -4.53
CA GLY A 76 -11.39 -9.66 -3.13
C GLY A 76 -12.43 -10.29 -2.20
N HIS A 77 -13.72 -10.03 -2.44
CA HIS A 77 -14.79 -10.55 -1.60
C HIS A 77 -15.06 -12.05 -1.84
N LYS A 78 -15.23 -12.46 -3.12
CA LYS A 78 -15.68 -13.80 -3.46
C LYS A 78 -14.56 -14.84 -3.54
N LYS A 79 -13.36 -14.41 -3.96
CA LYS A 79 -12.22 -15.30 -4.21
C LYS A 79 -11.07 -15.10 -3.22
N GLY A 80 -11.07 -14.02 -2.45
CA GLY A 80 -10.02 -13.71 -1.49
C GLY A 80 -8.77 -13.08 -2.07
N LEU A 81 -8.74 -12.74 -3.37
CA LEU A 81 -7.58 -12.08 -3.99
C LEU A 81 -7.55 -10.61 -3.62
N ILE A 82 -6.53 -10.20 -2.90
CA ILE A 82 -6.27 -8.81 -2.52
C ILE A 82 -4.85 -8.42 -2.87
N LEU A 83 -4.48 -7.18 -2.57
CA LEU A 83 -3.09 -6.72 -2.73
C LEU A 83 -2.27 -7.00 -1.48
N GLY A 84 -1.03 -7.46 -1.65
CA GLY A 84 -0.12 -7.78 -0.56
C GLY A 84 0.23 -6.57 0.33
N GLN A 85 0.29 -5.37 -0.24
CA GLN A 85 0.48 -4.10 0.48
C GLN A 85 -0.83 -3.37 0.80
N SER A 86 -2.00 -4.01 0.65
CA SER A 86 -3.34 -3.46 0.80
C SER A 86 -3.72 -2.43 -0.26
N VAL A 87 -2.97 -1.37 -0.42
CA VAL A 87 -3.12 -0.32 -1.45
C VAL A 87 -1.76 -0.05 -2.09
N GLY A 88 -1.67 -0.14 -3.40
CA GLY A 88 -0.49 0.31 -4.14
C GLY A 88 -0.58 1.82 -4.39
N THR A 89 0.51 2.53 -4.18
CA THR A 89 0.62 3.95 -4.49
C THR A 89 1.52 4.12 -5.70
N ILE A 90 0.97 4.72 -6.75
CA ILE A 90 1.70 5.04 -7.99
C ILE A 90 1.93 6.54 -8.00
N ASP A 91 3.18 6.94 -7.89
CA ASP A 91 3.58 8.35 -7.89
C ASP A 91 3.42 8.96 -9.30
N ALA A 92 3.25 10.28 -9.36
CA ALA A 92 2.97 10.99 -10.60
C ALA A 92 4.11 10.91 -11.64
N ASP A 93 5.33 10.66 -11.19
CA ASP A 93 6.56 10.51 -11.98
C ASP A 93 7.04 9.05 -12.11
N TYR A 94 6.27 8.07 -11.62
CA TYR A 94 6.59 6.66 -11.77
C TYR A 94 6.30 6.18 -13.19
N THR A 95 7.34 5.93 -13.98
CA THR A 95 7.25 5.58 -15.41
C THR A 95 7.59 4.12 -15.73
N ASN A 96 7.88 3.31 -14.71
CA ASN A 96 8.11 1.87 -14.92
C ASN A 96 6.78 1.11 -15.03
N GLU A 97 6.86 -0.15 -15.42
CA GLU A 97 5.70 -1.02 -15.46
C GLU A 97 4.99 -1.09 -14.11
N ILE A 98 3.66 -1.05 -14.14
CA ILE A 98 2.85 -1.26 -12.93
C ILE A 98 2.77 -2.76 -12.64
N PHE A 99 3.30 -3.16 -11.48
CA PHE A 99 3.16 -4.52 -10.98
C PHE A 99 2.05 -4.62 -9.94
N ILE A 100 1.26 -5.69 -10.04
CA ILE A 100 0.17 -5.99 -9.13
C ILE A 100 0.68 -7.01 -8.10
N SER A 101 0.86 -6.57 -6.85
CA SER A 101 1.24 -7.47 -5.76
C SER A 101 0.01 -8.28 -5.32
N ALA A 102 -0.16 -9.45 -5.89
CA ALA A 102 -1.32 -10.32 -5.67
C ALA A 102 -1.10 -11.23 -4.45
N TRP A 103 -2.09 -11.27 -3.56
CA TRP A 103 -2.07 -12.12 -2.37
C TRP A 103 -3.43 -12.77 -2.12
N LEU A 104 -3.44 -14.08 -1.88
CA LEU A 104 -4.65 -14.82 -1.57
C LEU A 104 -4.82 -14.93 -0.05
N ARG A 105 -5.82 -14.20 0.50
CA ARG A 105 -6.07 -14.09 1.94
C ARG A 105 -6.82 -15.30 2.53
N ASN A 106 -7.25 -16.25 1.72
CA ASN A 106 -8.02 -17.40 2.17
C ASN A 106 -7.25 -18.20 3.24
N PRO A 107 -7.93 -18.93 4.14
CA PRO A 107 -7.26 -19.77 5.14
C PRO A 107 -6.34 -20.83 4.51
N PRO A 108 -5.26 -21.23 5.19
CA PRO A 108 -4.42 -22.33 4.73
C PRO A 108 -5.24 -23.59 4.49
N GLY A 109 -4.96 -24.32 3.41
CA GLY A 109 -5.70 -25.50 3.01
C GLY A 109 -6.97 -25.24 2.17
N SER A 110 -7.28 -23.96 1.90
CA SER A 110 -8.26 -23.63 0.85
C SER A 110 -7.68 -23.90 -0.52
N ASP A 111 -8.56 -24.06 -1.53
CA ASP A 111 -8.13 -24.23 -2.91
C ASP A 111 -7.31 -23.02 -3.41
N PRO A 112 -6.23 -23.24 -4.17
CA PRO A 112 -5.49 -22.18 -4.83
C PRO A 112 -6.37 -21.40 -5.81
N LEU A 113 -6.05 -20.13 -6.03
CA LEU A 113 -6.68 -19.34 -7.08
C LEU A 113 -5.83 -19.36 -8.34
N VAL A 114 -6.44 -19.80 -9.45
CA VAL A 114 -5.81 -19.71 -10.78
C VAL A 114 -6.10 -18.34 -11.37
N ILE A 115 -5.06 -17.66 -11.78
CA ILE A 115 -5.08 -16.41 -12.56
C ILE A 115 -4.67 -16.77 -14.00
N ASN A 116 -5.50 -16.43 -14.97
CA ASN A 116 -5.20 -16.64 -16.38
C ASN A 116 -4.66 -15.36 -17.03
N PRO A 117 -3.91 -15.49 -18.13
CA PRO A 117 -3.54 -14.34 -18.94
C PRO A 117 -4.77 -13.50 -19.32
N GLY A 118 -4.70 -12.19 -19.12
CA GLY A 118 -5.79 -11.27 -19.41
C GLY A 118 -6.89 -11.20 -18.35
N ASP A 119 -6.80 -11.94 -17.24
CA ASP A 119 -7.73 -11.76 -16.12
C ASP A 119 -7.58 -10.35 -15.54
N ARG A 120 -8.71 -9.69 -15.26
CA ARG A 120 -8.75 -8.40 -14.59
C ARG A 120 -8.62 -8.60 -13.08
N ILE A 121 -7.44 -8.35 -12.52
CA ILE A 121 -7.09 -8.71 -11.14
C ILE A 121 -6.97 -7.53 -10.18
N ALA A 122 -6.83 -6.33 -10.70
CA ALA A 122 -6.76 -5.10 -9.92
C ALA A 122 -7.51 -3.96 -10.62
N GLN A 123 -7.64 -2.84 -9.96
CA GLN A 123 -8.15 -1.59 -10.53
C GLN A 123 -7.28 -0.42 -10.11
N LEU A 124 -7.14 0.57 -10.98
CA LEU A 124 -6.42 1.81 -10.73
C LEU A 124 -7.40 2.97 -10.67
N VAL A 125 -7.30 3.77 -9.60
CA VAL A 125 -8.13 4.96 -9.36
C VAL A 125 -7.21 6.16 -9.20
N PHE A 126 -7.49 7.26 -9.92
CA PHE A 126 -6.73 8.50 -9.79
C PHE A 126 -7.40 9.42 -8.79
N VAL A 127 -6.59 9.97 -7.86
CA VAL A 127 -7.09 10.79 -6.75
C VAL A 127 -6.25 12.08 -6.64
N PRO A 128 -6.90 13.24 -6.48
CA PRO A 128 -6.17 14.46 -6.16
C PRO A 128 -5.60 14.39 -4.75
N ILE A 129 -4.38 14.87 -4.58
CA ILE A 129 -3.69 14.88 -3.28
C ILE A 129 -3.21 16.27 -2.92
N LEU A 130 -3.06 16.50 -1.61
CA LEU A 130 -2.37 17.65 -1.07
C LEU A 130 -0.91 17.28 -0.74
N ARG A 131 0.01 18.20 -1.03
CA ARG A 131 1.43 18.08 -0.68
C ARG A 131 1.80 19.26 0.22
N PRO A 132 1.46 19.19 1.52
CA PRO A 132 1.78 20.28 2.45
C PRO A 132 3.29 20.39 2.65
N THR A 133 3.74 21.62 2.94
CA THR A 133 5.06 21.87 3.49
C THR A 133 5.00 21.74 5.01
N PHE A 134 6.11 21.34 5.62
CA PHE A 134 6.21 21.21 7.08
C PHE A 134 7.04 22.35 7.65
N GLU A 135 6.53 22.97 8.71
CA GLU A 135 7.28 23.87 9.56
C GLU A 135 7.64 23.14 10.86
N ILE A 136 8.94 23.14 11.19
CA ILE A 136 9.41 22.51 12.43
C ILE A 136 9.18 23.49 13.56
N VAL A 137 8.31 23.11 14.49
CA VAL A 137 7.96 23.93 15.67
C VAL A 137 8.29 23.18 16.96
N SER A 138 8.64 23.91 18.02
CA SER A 138 8.84 23.32 19.36
C SER A 138 7.50 22.99 20.03
N GLU A 139 6.46 23.75 19.72
CA GLU A 139 5.11 23.58 20.28
C GLU A 139 4.07 23.88 19.20
N PHE A 140 2.93 23.18 19.23
CA PHE A 140 1.84 23.47 18.31
C PHE A 140 1.16 24.79 18.64
N SER A 141 0.73 25.50 17.61
CA SER A 141 0.02 26.79 17.72
C SER A 141 -1.36 26.69 18.41
N SER A 142 -1.89 25.47 18.57
CA SER A 142 -3.18 25.22 19.24
C SER A 142 -3.18 23.93 20.03
N VAL A 143 -3.88 23.93 21.16
CA VAL A 143 -4.15 22.73 21.98
C VAL A 143 -5.44 22.10 21.46
N THR A 144 -5.40 20.78 21.16
CA THR A 144 -6.58 20.04 20.71
C THR A 144 -7.06 19.10 21.81
N GLY A 145 -8.37 18.83 21.88
CA GLY A 145 -8.95 17.91 22.85
C GLY A 145 -8.47 16.45 22.72
N ARG A 146 -7.74 16.11 21.63
CA ARG A 146 -7.13 14.79 21.40
C ARG A 146 -5.65 14.73 21.76
N GLY A 147 -5.01 15.86 22.10
CA GLY A 147 -3.56 15.93 22.32
C GLY A 147 -3.03 15.06 23.47
N LEU A 148 -3.90 14.53 24.32
CA LEU A 148 -3.59 13.63 25.45
C LEU A 148 -4.32 12.28 25.36
N GLY A 149 -4.86 11.90 24.19
CA GLY A 149 -5.59 10.65 24.00
C GLY A 149 -4.70 9.40 24.07
N ASP A 150 -5.23 8.32 24.62
CA ASP A 150 -4.52 7.07 24.95
C ASP A 150 -3.88 6.30 23.77
N LEU A 151 -4.19 6.64 22.51
CA LEU A 151 -3.64 5.96 21.34
C LEU A 151 -2.17 6.29 21.04
N GLY A 152 -1.58 7.29 21.72
CA GLY A 152 -0.19 7.71 21.53
C GLY A 152 0.75 7.40 22.69
N ARG A 153 0.28 6.77 23.77
CA ARG A 153 1.17 6.39 24.89
C ARG A 153 1.84 5.05 24.58
N PRO A 154 3.17 4.96 24.59
CA PRO A 154 3.84 3.66 24.57
C PRO A 154 3.40 2.85 25.80
N ALA A 155 3.15 1.55 25.58
CA ALA A 155 2.67 0.62 26.63
C ALA A 155 3.57 0.56 27.89
N SER A 156 4.77 1.13 27.85
CA SER A 156 5.73 1.21 28.95
C SER A 156 5.34 2.22 30.06
N GLU A 157 4.56 3.26 29.75
CA GLU A 157 4.19 4.25 30.78
C GLU A 157 2.97 3.88 31.63
N SER A 158 2.09 3.01 31.14
CA SER A 158 0.93 2.52 31.90
C SER A 158 1.30 1.50 32.98
N PHE A 159 2.48 0.88 32.91
CA PHE A 159 2.92 -0.14 33.86
C PHE A 159 3.60 0.45 35.11
N CYS A 160 4.08 1.69 35.08
CA CYS A 160 4.83 2.28 36.21
C CYS A 160 3.95 3.01 37.23
N ARG A 161 2.62 3.12 37.06
CA ARG A 161 1.71 3.80 38.02
C ARG A 161 0.87 2.88 38.89
N ARG A 162 1.18 1.59 38.98
CA ARG A 162 0.58 0.74 40.01
C ARG A 162 1.50 0.66 41.25
N ARG A 163 1.28 1.60 42.15
CA ARG A 163 1.55 1.55 43.60
C ARG A 163 2.79 0.75 44.05
N LEU A 164 3.89 1.49 44.19
CA LEU A 164 4.82 1.14 45.28
C LEU A 164 4.41 1.90 46.51
N PRO A 165 4.37 1.24 47.72
CA PRO A 165 4.13 1.93 48.95
C PRO A 165 5.32 2.85 49.26
N ALA A 166 5.01 4.01 49.85
CA ALA A 166 5.98 5.03 50.21
C ALA A 166 6.93 4.52 51.30
N ALA A 167 8.01 3.89 50.92
CA ALA A 167 9.21 3.68 51.74
C ALA A 167 10.25 3.06 50.81
N LEU A 168 11.07 3.90 50.20
CA LEU A 168 12.45 3.65 49.75
C LEU A 168 12.78 4.70 48.64
N SER A 169 13.09 5.91 49.10
CA SER A 169 13.76 6.93 48.30
C SER A 169 15.26 6.60 48.22
N GLY A 170 15.63 5.91 47.15
CA GLY A 170 17.02 5.68 46.84
C GLY A 170 17.18 5.76 45.34
N GLY A 171 18.08 6.68 44.88
CA GLY A 171 18.28 7.07 43.50
C GLY A 171 18.51 5.90 42.52
N CYS A 172 17.93 6.00 41.38
CA CYS A 172 18.19 5.13 40.24
C CYS A 172 18.89 5.93 39.15
N ASP A 173 20.19 6.13 39.35
CA ASP A 173 21.13 6.46 38.27
C ASP A 173 21.65 5.11 37.73
N ARG A 174 21.18 4.67 36.59
CA ARG A 174 21.83 3.65 35.78
C ARG A 174 21.92 4.15 34.36
N GLU A 175 23.13 4.52 34.00
CA GLU A 175 23.58 4.66 32.63
C GLU A 175 23.25 3.37 31.86
N PHE A 176 22.53 3.52 30.76
CA PHE A 176 22.36 2.47 29.77
C PHE A 176 23.47 2.64 28.74
N GLU A 177 24.49 1.77 28.83
CA GLU A 177 25.46 1.60 27.77
C GLU A 177 24.79 0.96 26.54
N ASP A 178 25.00 1.63 25.41
CA ASP A 178 24.62 1.18 24.06
C ASP A 178 25.42 -0.06 23.67
N ASP A 179 24.75 -1.20 23.56
CA ASP A 179 25.28 -2.39 22.89
C ASP A 179 24.34 -2.79 21.73
N LEU A 180 24.35 -2.00 20.66
CA LEU A 180 23.71 -2.35 19.40
C LEU A 180 24.78 -2.80 18.40
N GLY A 181 25.09 -4.11 18.49
CA GLY A 181 25.84 -4.83 17.46
C GLY A 181 25.20 -4.66 16.07
N LEU A 182 26.05 -4.31 15.11
CA LEU A 182 25.79 -4.17 13.68
C LEU A 182 24.95 -5.34 13.14
N LEU A 183 23.71 -5.06 12.72
CA LEU A 183 23.01 -5.84 11.72
C LEU A 183 22.87 -5.01 10.45
N ALA A 184 23.46 -5.54 9.40
CA ALA A 184 23.53 -4.94 8.08
C ALA A 184 22.14 -4.57 7.53
N ARG A 185 22.00 -3.33 7.07
CA ARG A 185 20.80 -2.83 6.38
C ARG A 185 20.66 -3.51 5.02
N PRO A 186 19.53 -4.13 4.68
CA PRO A 186 19.28 -4.53 3.30
C PRO A 186 19.08 -3.26 2.45
N LYS A 187 19.82 -3.21 1.33
CA LYS A 187 19.62 -2.21 0.28
C LYS A 187 18.32 -2.56 -0.45
N TRP A 188 17.30 -1.72 -0.31
CA TRP A 188 16.16 -1.74 -1.20
C TRP A 188 16.49 -0.90 -2.43
N VAL A 189 16.46 -1.53 -3.59
CA VAL A 189 16.44 -0.89 -4.92
C VAL A 189 15.01 -0.83 -5.37
#